data_108d1a65067537ed8c611f0ce3c2963c
#
_entry.id   108d1a65067537ed8c611f0ce3c2963c
#
_cell.length_a   1.000
_cell.length_b   1.000
_cell.length_c   1.000
_cell.angle_alpha   90.00
_cell.angle_beta   90.00
_cell.angle_gamma   90.00
#
_symmetry.space_group_name_H-M   'P 1'
#
loop_
_entity.id
_entity.type
_entity.pdbx_description
1 polymer ?
#
loop_
_entity_poly.entity_id
_entity_poly.type
_entity_poly.pdbx_seq_one_letter_code
_entity_poly.pdbx_strand_id
1 'polypeptide(L)' 'MAEMTHRPTALERAFELAKSGECPGVSDVRERLRAEGFAQEQVTGPVLMRQLRELCAAAAVREA' A
#
# COMPACT_ATOMS: atom_id res chain seq x y z
N MET A 1 -4.02 -3.26 -25.66
CA MET A 1 -3.76 -3.24 -25.31
C MET A 1 -3.10 -3.49 -24.61
N ALA A 2 -2.73 -3.59 -24.19
CA ALA A 2 -2.22 -3.80 -23.61
C ALA A 2 -1.52 -3.57 -23.03
N GLU A 3 -1.12 -3.49 -22.71
CA GLU A 3 -0.49 -3.39 -22.26
C GLU A 3 -0.08 -3.28 -21.35
N MET A 4 -0.33 -3.27 -20.86
CA MET A 4 0.00 -3.12 -19.93
C MET A 4 0.62 -3.98 -19.19
N THR A 5 1.35 -4.39 -19.25
CA THR A 5 2.20 -5.23 -18.52
C THR A 5 3.08 -4.50 -17.54
N HIS A 6 2.86 -3.25 -17.45
CA HIS A 6 3.62 -2.44 -16.52
C HIS A 6 3.30 -2.81 -15.08
N ARG A 7 4.33 -3.15 -14.33
CA ARG A 7 4.17 -3.51 -12.94
C ARG A 7 4.39 -2.26 -12.07
N PRO A 8 3.53 -2.00 -11.10
CA PRO A 8 3.72 -0.81 -10.26
C PRO A 8 4.96 -0.94 -9.39
N THR A 9 5.52 0.19 -9.00
CA THR A 9 6.60 0.18 -8.03
C THR A 9 6.05 -0.21 -6.66
N ALA A 10 6.96 -0.55 -5.75
CA ALA A 10 6.53 -0.89 -4.40
C ALA A 10 5.75 0.26 -3.77
N LEU A 11 6.19 1.49 -4.03
CA LEU A 11 5.53 2.65 -3.47
C LEU A 11 4.12 2.81 -4.03
N GLU A 12 3.97 2.67 -5.34
CA GLU A 12 2.67 2.76 -5.97
C GLU A 12 1.73 1.69 -5.45
N ARG A 13 2.25 0.47 -5.32
CA ARG A 13 1.44 -0.62 -4.84
C ARG A 13 1.01 -0.41 -3.39
N ALA A 14 1.91 0.17 -2.58
CA ALA A 14 1.60 0.46 -1.19
C ALA A 14 0.42 1.42 -1.10
N PHE A 15 0.43 2.45 -1.92
CA PHE A 15 -0.69 3.40 -1.92
C PHE A 15 -1.98 2.75 -2.38
N GLU A 16 -1.91 1.91 -3.40
CA GLU A 16 -3.09 1.18 -3.85
C GLU A 16 -3.69 0.34 -2.73
N LEU A 17 -2.84 -0.38 -2.02
CA LEU A 17 -3.30 -1.24 -0.94
C LEU A 17 -3.90 -0.42 0.19
N ALA A 18 -3.26 0.70 0.51
CA ALA A 18 -3.75 1.55 1.60
C ALA A 18 -5.12 2.12 1.27
N LYS A 19 -5.35 2.46 0.00
CA LYS A 19 -6.61 3.06 -0.40
C LYS A 19 -7.72 2.03 -0.63
N SER A 20 -7.35 0.78 -0.79
CA SER A 20 -8.32 -0.24 -1.19
C SER A 20 -9.27 -0.63 -0.08
N GLY A 21 -8.88 -0.41 1.16
CA GLY A 21 -9.66 -0.87 2.29
C GLY A 21 -9.34 -2.29 2.70
N GLU A 22 -8.48 -2.97 1.95
CA GLU A 22 -8.11 -4.35 2.28
C GLU A 22 -7.07 -4.44 3.36
N CYS A 23 -6.34 -3.35 3.58
CA CYS A 23 -5.27 -3.34 4.56
C CYS A 23 -5.61 -2.31 5.64
N PRO A 24 -6.06 -2.75 6.80
CA PRO A 24 -6.47 -1.82 7.85
C PRO A 24 -5.32 -1.03 8.46
N GLY A 25 -4.11 -1.50 8.31
CA GLY A 25 -2.96 -0.79 8.86
C GLY A 25 -1.74 -0.93 7.99
N VAL A 26 -0.71 -0.15 8.36
CA VAL A 26 0.53 -0.14 7.58
C VAL A 26 1.21 -1.49 7.61
N SER A 27 1.17 -2.20 8.72
CA SER A 27 1.80 -3.50 8.78
C SER A 27 1.15 -4.48 7.80
N ASP A 28 -0.15 -4.34 7.58
CA ASP A 28 -0.82 -5.19 6.59
C ASP A 28 -0.37 -4.85 5.19
N VAL A 29 -0.18 -3.56 4.91
CA VAL A 29 0.33 -3.14 3.61
C VAL A 29 1.71 -3.75 3.38
N ARG A 30 2.57 -3.67 4.38
CA ARG A 30 3.93 -4.19 4.24
C ARG A 30 3.94 -5.69 4.04
N GLU A 31 3.08 -6.40 4.74
CA GLU A 31 3.00 -7.85 4.59
C GLU A 31 2.51 -8.23 3.21
N ARG A 32 1.53 -7.49 2.70
CA ARG A 32 1.02 -7.77 1.37
C ARG A 32 2.09 -7.52 0.33
N LEU A 33 2.85 -6.43 0.48
CA LEU A 33 3.94 -6.14 -0.44
C LEU A 33 4.96 -7.26 -0.44
N ARG A 34 5.30 -7.74 0.73
CA ARG A 34 6.25 -8.82 0.84
C ARG A 34 5.73 -10.08 0.15
N ALA A 35 4.46 -10.39 0.36
CA ALA A 35 3.86 -11.57 -0.26
C ALA A 35 3.85 -11.45 -1.77
N GLU A 36 3.77 -10.23 -2.29
CA GLU A 36 3.76 -10.00 -3.72
C GLU A 36 5.17 -9.87 -4.31
N GLY A 37 6.19 -9.99 -3.48
CA GLY A 37 7.57 -10.00 -3.97
C GLY A 37 8.24 -8.65 -4.00
N PHE A 38 7.63 -7.62 -3.41
CA PHE A 38 8.26 -6.30 -3.37
C PHE A 38 9.25 -6.20 -2.23
N ALA A 39 10.27 -5.36 -2.43
CA ALA A 39 11.24 -5.09 -1.38
C ALA A 39 10.66 -4.07 -0.40
N GLN A 40 10.53 -4.47 0.86
CA GLN A 40 9.92 -3.61 1.86
C GLN A 40 10.77 -2.37 2.15
N GLU A 41 12.08 -2.45 1.92
CA GLU A 41 12.94 -1.31 2.17
C GLU A 41 12.57 -0.10 1.33
N GLN A 42 11.90 -0.32 0.23
CA GLN A 42 11.49 0.78 -0.62
C GLN A 42 10.31 1.55 -0.07
N VAL A 43 9.66 0.99 0.95
CA VAL A 43 8.48 1.61 1.55
C VAL A 43 8.80 1.87 3.01
N THR A 44 9.53 2.96 3.24
CA THR A 44 9.99 3.27 4.57
C THR A 44 10.10 4.78 4.71
N GLY A 45 10.26 5.24 5.94
CA GLY A 45 10.37 6.64 6.23
C GLY A 45 9.17 7.14 7.03
N PRO A 46 9.38 8.06 7.98
CA PRO A 46 8.31 8.48 8.87
C PRO A 46 7.17 9.20 8.16
N VAL A 47 7.49 10.02 7.16
CA VAL A 47 6.45 10.75 6.44
C VAL A 47 5.59 9.78 5.64
N LEU A 48 6.23 8.85 4.94
CA LEU A 48 5.52 7.88 4.14
C LEU A 48 4.66 6.98 5.01
N MET A 49 5.22 6.53 6.13
CA MET A 49 4.45 5.68 7.04
C MET A 49 3.22 6.39 7.55
N ARG A 50 3.33 7.67 7.84
CA ARG A 50 2.19 8.44 8.30
C ARG A 50 1.14 8.58 7.20
N GLN A 51 1.58 8.84 5.97
CA GLN A 51 0.65 8.96 4.86
C GLN A 51 -0.11 7.67 4.62
N LEU A 52 0.59 6.56 4.65
CA LEU A 52 -0.06 5.27 4.47
C LEU A 52 -1.05 4.98 5.58
N ARG A 53 -0.68 5.32 6.80
CA ARG A 53 -1.56 5.10 7.94
C ARG A 53 -2.83 5.91 7.80
N GLU A 54 -2.70 7.15 7.34
CA GLU A 54 -3.86 8.00 7.15
C GLU A 54 -4.77 7.47 6.06
N LEU A 55 -4.19 6.96 4.99
CA LEU A 55 -4.98 6.40 3.90
C LEU A 55 -5.71 5.14 4.35
N CYS A 56 -5.04 4.28 5.10
CA CYS A 56 -5.67 3.08 5.61
C CYS A 56 -6.84 3.44 6.52
N ALA A 57 -6.64 4.44 7.38
CA ALA A 57 -7.68 4.84 8.29
C ALA A 57 -8.88 5.43 7.55
N ALA A 58 -8.60 6.23 6.52
CA ALA A 58 -9.67 6.84 5.74
C ALA A 58 -10.47 5.78 4.99
N ALA A 59 -9.78 4.78 4.46
CA ALA A 59 -10.45 3.71 3.74
C ALA A 59 -11.31 2.87 4.68
N ALA A 60 -10.81 2.63 5.89
CA ALA A 60 -11.55 1.85 6.87
C ALA A 60 -12.83 2.59 7.28
N VAL A 61 -12.73 3.90 7.44
CA VAL A 61 -13.90 4.69 7.78
C VAL A 61 -14.95 4.62 6.68
N ARG A 62 -14.50 4.70 5.43
CA ARG A 62 -15.43 4.61 4.31
C ARG A 62 -16.11 3.26 4.23
N GLU A 63 -15.41 2.22 4.66
CA GLU A 63 -15.97 0.88 4.63
C GLU A 63 -17.06 0.69 5.67
N ALA A 64 -17.01 1.43 6.74
CA ALA A 64 -18.00 1.29 7.81
C ALA A 64 -19.38 1.87 7.41
#